data_1e7d3456d127468e66a9f801ccbe16c4
#
_entry.id   1e7d3456d127468e66a9f801ccbe16c4
#
_cell.length_a   1.000
_cell.length_b   1.000
_cell.length_c   1.000
_cell.angle_alpha   90.00
_cell.angle_beta   90.00
_cell.angle_gamma   90.00
#
_symmetry.space_group_name_H-M   'P 1'
#
loop_
_entity.id
_entity.type
_entity.pdbx_description
1 polymer ?
#
loop_
_entity_poly.entity_id
_entity_poly.type
_entity_poly.pdbx_seq_one_letter_code
_entity_poly.pdbx_strand_id
1 'polypeptide(L)'
;GAHQYRYELLGEKECFLRAKVMADSEMEFPHGMYDDFSEQDTDIFERLKGLVRKWATSQDTALVFPLGIKEHIDHFITREAGIVVAHTLGTRAKARFYFQEDKPYAGIQTDAEAQRIDELVRTYRLQPRLYRHHPEQVVELAFKHYTSQVEEVYRQGVLNRAEQLKALYQTTVPCDRLFAYP
;
A
#
# COMPACT_ATOMS: atom_id res chain seq x y z
N GLY A 1 8.51 5.43 15.79
CA GLY A 1 7.17 5.31 15.97
C GLY A 1 6.48 4.14 15.31
N ALA A 2 5.59 4.40 14.36
CA ALA A 2 4.70 3.38 13.76
C ALA A 2 5.46 2.30 12.95
N HIS A 3 6.62 2.61 12.39
CA HIS A 3 7.40 1.64 11.63
C HIS A 3 8.01 0.54 12.51
N GLN A 4 8.46 0.87 13.69
CA GLN A 4 9.07 -0.11 14.61
C GLN A 4 8.08 -1.18 15.06
N TYR A 5 6.83 -0.80 15.33
CA TYR A 5 5.76 -1.71 15.68
C TYR A 5 5.44 -2.75 14.58
N ARG A 6 5.57 -2.35 13.33
CA ARG A 6 5.26 -3.22 12.20
C ARG A 6 6.28 -4.35 12.04
N TYR A 7 7.56 -4.06 12.24
CA TYR A 7 8.62 -5.07 12.18
C TYR A 7 8.56 -6.05 13.36
N GLU A 8 8.28 -5.57 14.54
CA GLU A 8 8.14 -6.41 15.73
C GLU A 8 6.94 -7.38 15.65
N LEU A 9 5.86 -6.98 15.00
CA LEU A 9 4.63 -7.78 14.90
C LEU A 9 4.66 -8.81 13.77
N LEU A 10 5.33 -8.52 12.65
CA LEU A 10 5.39 -9.41 11.50
C LEU A 10 6.64 -10.29 11.49
N GLY A 11 7.69 -9.90 12.21
CA GLY A 11 9.01 -10.49 12.10
C GLY A 11 9.68 -10.13 10.76
N GLU A 12 11.00 -10.23 10.71
CA GLU A 12 11.76 -9.89 9.50
C GLU A 12 11.37 -10.74 8.27
N LYS A 13 11.08 -12.02 8.50
CA LYS A 13 10.69 -12.96 7.43
C LYS A 13 9.28 -12.76 6.88
N GLU A 14 8.44 -12.07 7.62
CA GLU A 14 7.04 -11.84 7.27
C GLU A 14 6.77 -10.45 6.68
N CYS A 15 7.80 -9.63 6.57
CA CYS A 15 7.70 -8.33 5.91
C CYS A 15 7.46 -8.45 4.41
N PHE A 16 7.85 -9.58 3.82
CA PHE A 16 7.69 -9.91 2.40
C PHE A 16 6.89 -11.20 2.27
N LEU A 17 5.66 -11.11 1.82
CA LEU A 17 4.70 -12.21 1.85
C LEU A 17 5.12 -13.42 0.99
N ARG A 18 5.75 -13.18 -0.16
CA ARG A 18 6.31 -14.22 -1.02
C ARG A 18 7.84 -14.23 -1.10
N ALA A 19 8.49 -13.20 -0.60
CA ALA A 19 9.94 -13.12 -0.68
C ALA A 19 10.61 -14.08 0.30
N LYS A 20 11.64 -14.73 -0.17
CA LYS A 20 12.58 -15.50 0.65
C LYS A 20 13.85 -14.67 0.81
N VAL A 21 14.20 -14.37 2.04
CA VAL A 21 15.47 -13.70 2.35
C VAL A 21 16.60 -14.72 2.28
N MET A 22 17.54 -14.51 1.38
CA MET A 22 18.74 -15.32 1.20
C MET A 22 19.88 -14.86 2.12
N ALA A 23 20.94 -15.68 2.23
CA ALA A 23 22.06 -15.45 3.17
C ALA A 23 22.77 -14.10 2.99
N ASP A 24 22.78 -13.55 1.78
CA ASP A 24 23.47 -12.29 1.43
C ASP A 24 22.51 -11.10 1.30
N SER A 25 21.38 -11.12 2.01
CA SER A 25 20.33 -10.09 1.95
C SER A 25 19.67 -9.95 0.56
N GLU A 26 19.90 -10.87 -0.33
CA GLU A 26 19.16 -10.98 -1.59
C GLU A 26 17.75 -11.52 -1.32
N MET A 27 16.78 -11.04 -2.09
CA MET A 27 15.40 -11.52 -2.02
C MET A 27 15.05 -12.30 -3.28
N GLU A 28 14.53 -13.50 -3.10
CA GLU A 28 13.93 -14.29 -4.16
C GLU A 28 12.42 -14.38 -3.98
N PHE A 29 11.72 -14.44 -5.10
CA PHE A 29 10.29 -14.71 -5.16
C PHE A 29 10.06 -16.04 -5.86
N PRO A 30 10.21 -17.19 -5.16
CA PRO A 30 10.22 -18.51 -5.77
C PRO A 30 8.89 -18.89 -6.45
N HIS A 31 7.82 -18.16 -6.14
CA HIS A 31 6.47 -18.36 -6.70
C HIS A 31 6.02 -17.22 -7.60
N GLY A 32 6.94 -16.40 -8.07
CA GLY A 32 6.66 -15.24 -8.91
C GLY A 32 6.13 -14.02 -8.13
N MET A 33 6.61 -12.86 -8.52
CA MET A 33 6.25 -11.59 -7.90
C MET A 33 4.89 -11.07 -8.41
N TYR A 34 4.54 -11.40 -9.65
CA TYR A 34 3.34 -10.91 -10.36
C TYR A 34 2.37 -12.04 -10.72
N ASP A 35 2.55 -13.22 -10.14
CA ASP A 35 1.64 -14.34 -10.36
C ASP A 35 0.34 -14.16 -9.56
N ASP A 36 -0.71 -14.82 -10.04
CA ASP A 36 -1.99 -14.85 -9.36
C ASP A 36 -1.90 -15.45 -7.96
N PHE A 37 -2.85 -15.07 -7.11
CA PHE A 37 -3.03 -15.67 -5.79
C PHE A 37 -3.20 -17.19 -5.90
N SER A 38 -2.43 -17.92 -5.11
CA SER A 38 -2.39 -19.38 -5.12
C SER A 38 -2.70 -19.98 -3.75
N GLU A 39 -2.85 -21.30 -3.70
CA GLU A 39 -3.05 -22.02 -2.44
C GLU A 39 -1.92 -21.79 -1.44
N GLN A 40 -0.69 -21.59 -1.92
CA GLN A 40 0.49 -21.34 -1.09
C GLN A 40 0.42 -20.01 -0.34
N ASP A 41 -0.35 -19.06 -0.84
CA ASP A 41 -0.50 -17.72 -0.23
C ASP A 41 -1.58 -17.72 0.87
N THR A 42 -2.36 -18.80 0.97
CA THR A 42 -3.54 -18.85 1.85
C THR A 42 -3.17 -18.68 3.32
N ASP A 43 -2.15 -19.37 3.80
CA ASP A 43 -1.74 -19.28 5.20
C ASP A 43 -1.30 -17.87 5.59
N ILE A 44 -0.52 -17.22 4.73
CA ILE A 44 -0.06 -15.84 4.93
C ILE A 44 -1.24 -14.88 4.91
N PHE A 45 -2.17 -15.06 3.97
CA PHE A 45 -3.37 -14.25 3.87
C PHE A 45 -4.24 -14.36 5.13
N GLU A 46 -4.48 -15.58 5.66
CA GLU A 46 -5.24 -15.80 6.88
C GLU A 46 -4.57 -15.17 8.11
N ARG A 47 -3.24 -15.32 8.24
CA ARG A 47 -2.47 -14.70 9.31
C ARG A 47 -2.56 -13.17 9.24
N LEU A 48 -2.43 -12.60 8.05
CA LEU A 48 -2.52 -11.15 7.86
C LEU A 48 -3.93 -10.63 8.20
N LYS A 49 -5.00 -11.33 7.78
CA LYS A 49 -6.37 -11.00 8.21
C LYS A 49 -6.53 -11.03 9.73
N GLY A 50 -5.93 -12.02 10.37
CA GLY A 50 -5.91 -12.11 11.84
C GLY A 50 -5.28 -10.89 12.51
N LEU A 51 -4.12 -10.45 12.03
CA LEU A 51 -3.42 -9.26 12.52
C LEU A 51 -4.23 -7.98 12.28
N VAL A 52 -4.72 -7.79 11.06
CA VAL A 52 -5.55 -6.63 10.69
C VAL A 52 -6.79 -6.56 11.57
N ARG A 53 -7.48 -7.69 11.79
CA ARG A 53 -8.65 -7.76 12.67
C ARG A 53 -8.31 -7.38 14.12
N LYS A 54 -7.19 -7.86 14.63
CA LYS A 54 -6.71 -7.52 15.98
C LYS A 54 -6.53 -6.00 16.12
N TRP A 55 -5.84 -5.36 15.19
CA TRP A 55 -5.64 -3.91 15.24
C TRP A 55 -6.94 -3.14 15.03
N ALA A 56 -7.77 -3.57 14.09
CA ALA A 56 -9.04 -2.91 13.77
C ALA A 56 -10.05 -2.91 14.93
N THR A 57 -9.95 -3.87 15.85
CA THR A 57 -10.88 -3.99 16.99
C THR A 57 -10.33 -3.48 18.30
N SER A 58 -9.01 -3.32 18.42
CA SER A 58 -8.36 -3.00 19.71
C SER A 58 -8.29 -1.50 20.00
N GLN A 59 -8.17 -0.67 19.00
CA GLN A 59 -7.93 0.77 19.18
C GLN A 59 -8.44 1.62 18.03
N ASP A 60 -8.72 2.90 18.31
CA ASP A 60 -8.99 3.91 17.28
C ASP A 60 -7.66 4.24 16.56
N THR A 61 -7.53 3.77 15.35
CA THR A 61 -6.34 3.94 14.53
C THR A 61 -6.71 4.04 13.04
N ALA A 62 -5.75 4.46 12.23
CA ALA A 62 -5.84 4.40 10.78
C ALA A 62 -4.98 3.23 10.27
N LEU A 63 -5.59 2.30 9.57
CA LEU A 63 -4.91 1.23 8.86
C LEU A 63 -4.81 1.61 7.39
N VAL A 64 -3.59 1.64 6.86
CA VAL A 64 -3.32 2.05 5.48
C VAL A 64 -2.72 0.88 4.72
N PHE A 65 -3.33 0.56 3.58
CA PHE A 65 -2.97 -0.56 2.70
C PHE A 65 -2.59 -0.04 1.32
N PRO A 66 -1.73 -0.75 0.56
CA PRO A 66 -1.51 -0.42 -0.84
C PRO A 66 -2.75 -0.74 -1.68
N LEU A 67 -2.96 -0.02 -2.79
CA LEU A 67 -3.97 -0.39 -3.80
C LEU A 67 -3.53 -1.55 -4.70
N GLY A 68 -2.22 -1.78 -4.83
CA GLY A 68 -1.69 -2.85 -5.67
C GLY A 68 -1.84 -2.57 -7.16
N ILE A 69 -1.55 -1.36 -7.60
CA ILE A 69 -1.76 -0.94 -9.01
C ILE A 69 -0.82 -1.64 -10.00
N LYS A 70 0.34 -2.10 -9.55
CA LYS A 70 1.30 -2.89 -10.35
C LYS A 70 1.07 -4.41 -10.24
N GLU A 71 0.01 -4.82 -9.58
CA GLU A 71 -0.36 -6.23 -9.40
C GLU A 71 0.71 -7.08 -8.69
N HIS A 72 1.63 -6.43 -7.97
CA HIS A 72 2.56 -7.16 -7.11
C HIS A 72 1.78 -7.97 -6.08
N ILE A 73 2.08 -9.26 -5.98
CA ILE A 73 1.30 -10.20 -5.15
C ILE A 73 1.20 -9.76 -3.68
N ASP A 74 2.26 -9.21 -3.10
CA ASP A 74 2.25 -8.76 -1.72
C ASP A 74 1.29 -7.57 -1.52
N HIS A 75 1.22 -6.67 -2.50
CA HIS A 75 0.27 -5.55 -2.48
C HIS A 75 -1.16 -6.05 -2.64
N PHE A 76 -1.39 -7.01 -3.55
CA PHE A 76 -2.68 -7.65 -3.74
C PHE A 76 -3.18 -8.31 -2.45
N ILE A 77 -2.38 -9.20 -1.86
CA ILE A 77 -2.72 -9.92 -0.62
C ILE A 77 -3.00 -8.93 0.52
N THR A 78 -2.18 -7.90 0.64
CA THR A 78 -2.32 -6.89 1.69
C THR A 78 -3.60 -6.07 1.53
N ARG A 79 -3.92 -5.65 0.30
CA ARG A 79 -5.18 -4.98 -0.03
C ARG A 79 -6.38 -5.83 0.30
N GLU A 80 -6.41 -7.06 -0.21
CA GLU A 80 -7.56 -7.97 -0.02
C GLU A 80 -7.77 -8.30 1.46
N ALA A 81 -6.72 -8.49 2.23
CA ALA A 81 -6.83 -8.68 3.67
C ALA A 81 -7.49 -7.46 4.36
N GLY A 82 -7.10 -6.26 3.96
CA GLY A 82 -7.72 -5.01 4.44
C GLY A 82 -9.20 -4.93 4.09
N ILE A 83 -9.55 -5.18 2.83
CA ILE A 83 -10.93 -5.14 2.32
C ILE A 83 -11.81 -6.18 3.05
N VAL A 84 -11.36 -7.44 3.12
CA VAL A 84 -12.13 -8.52 3.74
C VAL A 84 -12.39 -8.24 5.22
N VAL A 85 -11.39 -7.75 5.93
CA VAL A 85 -11.54 -7.42 7.36
C VAL A 85 -12.45 -6.21 7.55
N ALA A 86 -12.28 -5.14 6.77
CA ALA A 86 -13.14 -3.96 6.82
C ALA A 86 -14.61 -4.34 6.57
N HIS A 87 -14.87 -5.12 5.53
CA HIS A 87 -16.21 -5.61 5.19
C HIS A 87 -16.81 -6.48 6.31
N THR A 88 -16.03 -7.42 6.83
CA THR A 88 -16.48 -8.36 7.88
C THR A 88 -16.80 -7.66 9.19
N LEU A 89 -16.02 -6.67 9.57
CA LEU A 89 -16.23 -5.93 10.81
C LEU A 89 -17.35 -4.88 10.67
N GLY A 90 -17.43 -4.19 9.54
CA GLY A 90 -18.37 -3.09 9.35
C GLY A 90 -18.28 -2.09 10.51
N THR A 91 -19.41 -1.75 11.11
CA THR A 91 -19.50 -0.80 12.23
C THR A 91 -18.83 -1.26 13.54
N ARG A 92 -18.40 -2.52 13.63
CA ARG A 92 -17.66 -3.03 14.81
C ARG A 92 -16.17 -2.68 14.76
N ALA A 93 -15.67 -2.21 13.62
CA ALA A 93 -14.30 -1.74 13.53
C ALA A 93 -14.14 -0.44 14.32
N LYS A 94 -13.09 -0.38 15.14
CA LYS A 94 -12.63 0.86 15.78
C LYS A 94 -11.66 1.63 14.91
N ALA A 95 -10.94 0.90 14.02
CA ALA A 95 -10.03 1.48 13.06
C ALA A 95 -10.76 1.99 11.82
N ARG A 96 -10.15 2.99 11.19
CA ARG A 96 -10.51 3.48 9.86
C ARG A 96 -9.59 2.83 8.83
N PHE A 97 -10.14 2.37 7.72
CA PHE A 97 -9.40 1.68 6.67
C PHE A 97 -9.18 2.62 5.49
N TYR A 98 -7.93 2.72 5.06
CA TYR A 98 -7.51 3.54 3.94
C TYR A 98 -6.64 2.73 2.98
N PHE A 99 -6.71 3.11 1.71
CA PHE A 99 -5.91 2.52 0.64
C PHE A 99 -5.13 3.63 -0.04
N GLN A 100 -3.82 3.46 -0.12
CA GLN A 100 -2.93 4.43 -0.77
C GLN A 100 -2.61 4.00 -2.19
N GLU A 101 -2.44 4.95 -3.06
CA GLU A 101 -1.81 4.71 -4.36
C GLU A 101 -0.35 4.32 -4.14
N ASP A 102 0.08 3.25 -4.82
CA ASP A 102 1.42 2.71 -4.65
C ASP A 102 2.45 3.69 -5.20
N LYS A 103 3.10 4.42 -4.35
CA LYS A 103 4.19 5.30 -4.73
C LYS A 103 5.50 4.52 -4.76
N PRO A 104 6.30 4.80 -5.75
CA PRO A 104 6.26 5.93 -6.72
C PRO A 104 5.43 5.63 -7.98
N TYR A 105 4.91 4.43 -8.12
CA TYR A 105 4.31 3.92 -9.38
C TYR A 105 3.14 4.75 -9.86
N ALA A 106 2.33 5.29 -8.97
CA ALA A 106 1.16 6.11 -9.32
C ALA A 106 1.50 7.37 -10.15
N GLY A 107 2.72 7.85 -10.10
CA GLY A 107 3.17 9.02 -10.86
C GLY A 107 3.84 8.71 -12.21
N ILE A 108 4.11 7.42 -12.44
CA ILE A 108 4.69 6.90 -13.70
C ILE A 108 3.80 5.80 -14.29
N GLN A 109 2.53 5.80 -13.92
CA GLN A 109 1.56 4.80 -14.33
C GLN A 109 1.22 4.91 -15.82
N THR A 110 0.89 3.78 -16.41
CA THR A 110 0.27 3.69 -17.72
C THR A 110 -1.22 4.01 -17.66
N ASP A 111 -1.86 4.23 -18.81
CA ASP A 111 -3.32 4.41 -18.89
C ASP A 111 -4.08 3.18 -18.33
N ALA A 112 -3.56 1.98 -18.57
CA ALA A 112 -4.14 0.75 -18.03
C ALA A 112 -4.11 0.73 -16.48
N GLU A 113 -3.00 1.15 -15.90
CA GLU A 113 -2.88 1.24 -14.43
C GLU A 113 -3.78 2.34 -13.82
N ALA A 114 -3.93 3.45 -14.53
CA ALA A 114 -4.88 4.49 -14.14
C ALA A 114 -6.33 3.96 -14.16
N GLN A 115 -6.72 3.23 -15.20
CA GLN A 115 -8.01 2.56 -15.27
C GLN A 115 -8.20 1.54 -14.16
N ARG A 116 -7.13 0.81 -13.81
CA ARG A 116 -7.16 -0.14 -12.69
C ARG A 116 -7.47 0.52 -11.35
N ILE A 117 -6.90 1.69 -11.08
CA ILE A 117 -7.26 2.48 -9.89
C ILE A 117 -8.76 2.77 -9.87
N ASP A 118 -9.31 3.26 -10.98
CA ASP A 118 -10.73 3.60 -11.09
C ASP A 118 -11.65 2.38 -10.93
N GLU A 119 -11.23 1.23 -11.44
CA GLU A 119 -11.93 -0.05 -11.26
C GLU A 119 -11.96 -0.47 -9.78
N LEU A 120 -10.81 -0.45 -9.11
CA LEU A 120 -10.72 -0.78 -7.69
C LEU A 120 -11.56 0.16 -6.83
N VAL A 121 -11.48 1.46 -7.11
CA VAL A 121 -12.27 2.48 -6.41
C VAL A 121 -13.77 2.23 -6.57
N ARG A 122 -14.22 1.90 -7.78
CA ARG A 122 -15.63 1.57 -8.04
C ARG A 122 -16.06 0.25 -7.40
N THR A 123 -15.25 -0.80 -7.56
CA THR A 123 -15.54 -2.15 -7.06
C THR A 123 -15.72 -2.15 -5.55
N TYR A 124 -14.82 -1.50 -4.84
CA TYR A 124 -14.85 -1.45 -3.37
C TYR A 124 -15.54 -0.19 -2.81
N ARG A 125 -16.12 0.65 -3.68
CA ARG A 125 -16.81 1.90 -3.32
C ARG A 125 -15.94 2.83 -2.47
N LEU A 126 -14.66 2.86 -2.76
CA LEU A 126 -13.70 3.65 -2.01
C LEU A 126 -13.94 5.15 -2.23
N GLN A 127 -13.75 5.95 -1.20
CA GLN A 127 -13.96 7.39 -1.25
C GLN A 127 -12.63 8.14 -1.16
N PRO A 128 -12.30 9.03 -2.12
CA PRO A 128 -11.06 9.79 -2.08
C PRO A 128 -11.02 10.75 -0.88
N ARG A 129 -9.85 10.82 -0.25
CA ARG A 129 -9.52 11.76 0.82
C ARG A 129 -8.19 12.39 0.48
N LEU A 130 -8.18 13.71 0.35
CA LEU A 130 -6.97 14.47 0.09
C LEU A 130 -6.34 14.93 1.40
N TYR A 131 -5.04 14.96 1.41
CA TYR A 131 -4.27 15.55 2.50
C TYR A 131 -3.05 16.26 1.94
N ARG A 132 -2.58 17.25 2.70
CA ARG A 132 -1.39 18.02 2.33
C ARG A 132 -0.18 17.09 2.28
N HIS A 133 0.61 17.24 1.22
CA HIS A 133 1.79 16.43 0.98
C HIS A 133 3.02 17.31 0.76
N HIS A 134 4.18 16.80 1.14
CA HIS A 134 5.49 17.41 0.92
C HIS A 134 6.37 16.43 0.13
N PRO A 135 6.18 16.33 -1.20
CA PRO A 135 6.76 15.27 -2.00
C PRO A 135 8.30 15.31 -1.99
N GLU A 136 8.90 16.49 -1.96
CA GLU A 136 10.37 16.65 -1.91
C GLU A 136 10.96 16.03 -0.64
N GLN A 137 10.32 16.24 0.52
CA GLN A 137 10.78 15.67 1.79
C GLN A 137 10.67 14.15 1.81
N VAL A 138 9.59 13.61 1.25
CA VAL A 138 9.39 12.15 1.14
C VAL A 138 10.46 11.53 0.25
N VAL A 139 10.73 12.16 -0.89
CA VAL A 139 11.77 11.73 -1.81
C VAL A 139 13.16 11.79 -1.14
N GLU A 140 13.50 12.89 -0.48
CA GLU A 140 14.77 13.03 0.22
C GLU A 140 14.98 11.94 1.27
N LEU A 141 13.94 11.66 2.08
CA LEU A 141 13.99 10.58 3.06
C LEU A 141 14.13 9.20 2.41
N ALA A 142 13.42 8.94 1.31
CA ALA A 142 13.51 7.67 0.59
C ALA A 142 14.92 7.45 0.04
N PHE A 143 15.50 8.44 -0.64
CA PHE A 143 16.86 8.37 -1.17
C PHE A 143 17.92 8.22 -0.08
N LYS A 144 17.69 8.82 1.09
CA LYS A 144 18.62 8.71 2.23
C LYS A 144 18.63 7.31 2.86
N HIS A 145 17.48 6.65 2.91
CA HIS A 145 17.30 5.42 3.71
C HIS A 145 17.11 4.14 2.89
N TYR A 146 16.76 4.25 1.60
CA TYR A 146 16.47 3.13 0.72
C TYR A 146 17.30 3.18 -0.56
N THR A 147 18.59 3.49 -0.42
CA THR A 147 19.54 3.73 -1.52
C THR A 147 19.66 2.57 -2.51
N SER A 148 19.41 1.34 -2.08
CA SER A 148 19.48 0.15 -2.93
C SER A 148 18.21 -0.09 -3.77
N GLN A 149 17.12 0.61 -3.50
CA GLN A 149 15.82 0.34 -4.12
C GLN A 149 15.17 1.56 -4.77
N VAL A 150 15.72 2.74 -4.55
CA VAL A 150 15.15 4.00 -5.05
C VAL A 150 16.02 4.54 -6.18
N GLU A 151 15.45 4.56 -7.38
CA GLU A 151 16.04 5.12 -8.59
C GLU A 151 15.46 6.51 -8.90
N GLU A 152 16.12 7.28 -9.78
CA GLU A 152 15.65 8.63 -10.16
C GLU A 152 14.23 8.60 -10.78
N VAL A 153 13.85 7.54 -11.48
CA VAL A 153 12.48 7.36 -11.98
C VAL A 153 11.43 7.36 -10.87
N TYR A 154 11.77 6.84 -9.69
CA TYR A 154 10.89 6.83 -8.53
C TYR A 154 10.72 8.22 -7.92
N ARG A 155 11.81 8.98 -7.89
CA ARG A 155 11.76 10.40 -7.50
C ARG A 155 10.77 11.15 -8.37
N GLN A 156 10.94 11.03 -9.67
CA GLN A 156 10.07 11.68 -10.65
C GLN A 156 8.62 11.22 -10.49
N GLY A 157 8.38 9.93 -10.23
CA GLY A 157 7.05 9.39 -10.00
C GLY A 157 6.33 10.05 -8.81
N VAL A 158 7.01 10.22 -7.68
CA VAL A 158 6.42 10.88 -6.50
C VAL A 158 6.08 12.34 -6.79
N LEU A 159 7.01 13.08 -7.41
CA LEU A 159 6.81 14.49 -7.75
C LEU A 159 5.70 14.68 -8.77
N ASN A 160 5.70 13.90 -9.86
CA ASN A 160 4.68 13.93 -10.88
C ASN A 160 3.27 13.66 -10.31
N ARG A 161 3.16 12.67 -9.42
CA ARG A 161 1.85 12.35 -8.83
C ARG A 161 1.29 13.50 -8.01
N ALA A 162 2.12 14.16 -7.22
CA ALA A 162 1.70 15.30 -6.43
C ALA A 162 1.17 16.44 -7.32
N GLU A 163 1.85 16.74 -8.44
CA GLU A 163 1.39 17.76 -9.39
C GLU A 163 0.12 17.32 -10.16
N GLN A 164 0.01 16.06 -10.57
CA GLN A 164 -1.21 15.52 -11.19
C GLN A 164 -2.42 15.65 -10.26
N LEU A 165 -2.26 15.30 -8.98
CA LEU A 165 -3.35 15.41 -8.00
C LEU A 165 -3.70 16.87 -7.71
N LYS A 166 -2.71 17.74 -7.61
CA LYS A 166 -2.91 19.19 -7.47
C LYS A 166 -3.71 19.75 -8.63
N ALA A 167 -3.40 19.38 -9.87
CA ALA A 167 -4.14 19.79 -11.05
C ALA A 167 -5.57 19.21 -11.07
N LEU A 168 -5.70 17.89 -10.82
CA LEU A 168 -6.98 17.19 -10.82
C LEU A 168 -7.99 17.78 -9.83
N TYR A 169 -7.53 18.10 -8.63
CA TYR A 169 -8.37 18.62 -7.55
C TYR A 169 -8.33 20.15 -7.39
N GLN A 170 -7.62 20.85 -8.29
CA GLN A 170 -7.48 22.31 -8.30
C GLN A 170 -7.02 22.88 -6.94
N THR A 171 -6.09 22.19 -6.28
CA THR A 171 -5.53 22.63 -5.00
C THR A 171 -4.38 23.60 -5.21
N THR A 172 -4.15 24.50 -4.25
CA THR A 172 -3.05 25.49 -4.31
C THR A 172 -1.72 24.92 -3.82
N VAL A 173 -1.75 23.79 -3.12
CA VAL A 173 -0.57 23.12 -2.57
C VAL A 173 -0.52 21.67 -3.04
N PRO A 174 0.68 21.07 -3.09
CA PRO A 174 0.79 19.65 -3.37
C PRO A 174 -0.04 18.83 -2.39
N CYS A 175 -0.74 17.84 -2.91
CA CYS A 175 -1.58 16.95 -2.13
C CYS A 175 -1.29 15.50 -2.47
N ASP A 176 -1.68 14.65 -1.56
CA ASP A 176 -1.72 13.22 -1.74
C ASP A 176 -3.13 12.69 -1.55
N ARG A 177 -3.40 11.49 -2.03
CA ARG A 177 -4.71 10.88 -2.00
C ARG A 177 -4.68 9.52 -1.31
N LEU A 178 -5.53 9.38 -0.31
CA LEU A 178 -5.93 8.09 0.22
C LEU A 178 -7.37 7.80 -0.18
N PHE A 179 -7.73 6.55 -0.25
CA PHE A 179 -9.10 6.12 -0.46
C PHE A 179 -9.63 5.49 0.82
N ALA A 180 -10.64 6.10 1.42
CA ALA A 180 -11.31 5.56 2.59
C ALA A 180 -12.27 4.44 2.20
N TYR A 181 -12.26 3.34 2.94
CA TYR A 181 -13.31 2.32 2.88
C TYR A 181 -14.58 2.87 3.54
N PRO A 182 -15.79 2.68 2.97
CA PRO A 182 -17.05 3.20 3.48
C PRO A 182 -17.47 2.61 4.83
#